data_5781e1b22543bbf769be4fbd3b0cd940
#
_entry.id   5781e1b22543bbf769be4fbd3b0cd940
#
_cell.length_a   1.000
_cell.length_b   1.000
_cell.length_c   1.000
_cell.angle_alpha   90.00
_cell.angle_beta   90.00
_cell.angle_gamma   90.00
#
_symmetry.space_group_name_H-M   'P 1'
#
loop_
_entity.id
_entity.type
_entity.pdbx_description
1 polymer ?
#
loop_
_entity_poly.entity_id
_entity_poly.type
_entity_poly.pdbx_seq_one_letter_code
_entity_poly.pdbx_strand_id
1 'polypeptide(L)'
;MKVEFYGHVRQYKNIQQEIDANMQEVLLSGNYVQGPVLKRFEGELAAYHGTKYAVGLANGTDAIWLALMALGIGKGDEVITNANTFFATAE
;
A
#
# COMPACT_ATOMS: atom_id res chain seq x y z
N MET A 1 7.58 23.17 24.89
CA MET A 1 7.85 22.29 23.75
C MET A 1 6.51 21.85 23.15
N LYS A 2 6.25 22.13 21.88
CA LYS A 2 5.03 21.67 21.20
C LYS A 2 5.35 20.32 20.54
N VAL A 3 4.71 19.28 20.99
CA VAL A 3 4.81 17.94 20.38
C VAL A 3 3.64 17.79 19.42
N GLU A 4 3.91 17.55 18.14
CA GLU A 4 2.89 17.31 17.14
C GLU A 4 2.45 15.84 17.18
N PHE A 5 1.16 15.61 17.01
CA PHE A 5 0.58 14.25 17.00
C PHE A 5 1.09 13.43 15.78
N TYR A 6 1.27 14.08 14.63
CA TYR A 6 1.80 13.46 13.42
C TYR A 6 3.10 14.13 12.96
N GLY A 7 4.07 13.33 12.54
CA GLY A 7 5.35 13.79 11.99
C GLY A 7 5.40 13.84 10.46
N HIS A 8 4.26 13.79 9.75
CA HIS A 8 4.22 13.65 8.29
C HIS A 8 4.92 14.78 7.54
N VAL A 9 4.75 16.04 7.98
CA VAL A 9 5.43 17.17 7.34
C VAL A 9 6.95 17.08 7.49
N ARG A 10 7.43 16.64 8.64
CA ARG A 10 8.86 16.43 8.88
C ARG A 10 9.41 15.31 8.01
N GLN A 11 8.68 14.20 7.92
CA GLN A 11 9.04 13.06 7.06
C GLN A 11 9.08 13.49 5.59
N TYR A 12 8.04 14.19 5.11
CA TYR A 12 8.01 14.71 3.75
C TYR A 12 9.22 15.57 3.42
N LYS A 13 9.58 16.53 4.29
CA LYS A 13 10.76 17.39 4.07
C LYS A 13 12.05 16.61 3.92
N ASN A 14 12.19 15.48 4.60
CA ASN A 14 13.40 14.65 4.52
C ASN A 14 13.54 13.90 3.18
N ILE A 15 12.43 13.59 2.53
CA ILE A 15 12.38 12.80 1.27
C ILE A 15 11.71 13.58 0.14
N GLN A 16 11.57 14.92 0.29
CA GLN A 16 10.81 15.76 -0.62
C GLN A 16 11.31 15.65 -2.06
N GLN A 17 12.62 15.70 -2.27
CA GLN A 17 13.18 15.66 -3.63
C GLN A 17 12.81 14.36 -4.37
N GLU A 18 12.84 13.24 -3.67
CA GLU A 18 12.48 11.93 -4.25
C GLU A 18 10.99 11.85 -4.56
N ILE A 19 10.13 12.32 -3.63
CA ILE A 19 8.68 12.34 -3.84
C ILE A 19 8.31 13.24 -5.01
N ASP A 20 8.83 14.48 -5.04
CA ASP A 20 8.48 15.45 -6.07
C ASP A 20 8.95 14.96 -7.45
N ALA A 21 10.14 14.36 -7.55
CA ALA A 21 10.65 13.79 -8.80
C ALA A 21 9.78 12.62 -9.30
N ASN A 22 9.42 11.69 -8.43
CA ASN A 22 8.57 10.55 -8.78
C ASN A 22 7.15 11.02 -9.18
N MET A 23 6.59 12.00 -8.50
CA MET A 23 5.31 12.59 -8.87
C MET A 23 5.36 13.23 -10.25
N GLN A 24 6.41 14.00 -10.54
CA GLN A 24 6.60 14.61 -11.86
C GLN A 24 6.74 13.56 -12.97
N GLU A 25 7.48 12.48 -12.72
CA GLU A 25 7.61 11.37 -13.67
C GLU A 25 6.24 10.84 -14.08
N VAL A 26 5.35 10.58 -13.11
CA VAL A 26 4.00 10.08 -13.38
C VAL A 26 3.16 11.13 -14.13
N LEU A 27 3.17 12.39 -13.66
CA LEU A 27 2.37 13.46 -14.27
C LEU A 27 2.74 13.72 -15.71
N LEU A 28 4.04 13.75 -16.04
CA LEU A 28 4.53 13.98 -17.39
C LEU A 28 4.33 12.76 -18.31
N SER A 29 4.30 11.56 -17.76
CA SER A 29 4.07 10.34 -18.54
C SER A 29 2.62 10.18 -19.00
N GLY A 30 1.66 10.78 -18.29
CA GLY A 30 0.23 10.57 -18.51
C GLY A 30 -0.28 9.17 -18.11
N ASN A 31 0.57 8.29 -17.60
CA ASN A 31 0.22 6.91 -17.22
C ASN A 31 -0.19 6.85 -15.75
N TYR A 32 -1.39 7.31 -15.43
CA TYR A 32 -1.87 7.44 -14.05
C TYR A 32 -2.39 6.14 -13.44
N VAL A 33 -2.76 5.16 -14.25
CA VAL A 33 -3.33 3.88 -13.81
C VAL A 33 -2.48 2.74 -14.36
N GLN A 34 -2.04 1.85 -13.48
CA GLN A 34 -1.24 0.66 -13.82
C GLN A 34 -0.01 0.96 -14.71
N GLY A 35 0.60 2.13 -14.50
CA GLY A 35 1.76 2.59 -15.26
C GLY A 35 3.08 1.91 -14.87
N PRO A 36 4.18 2.29 -15.57
CA PRO A 36 5.51 1.72 -15.32
C PRO A 36 6.01 1.93 -13.88
N VAL A 37 5.66 3.05 -13.25
CA VAL A 37 6.06 3.37 -11.87
C VAL A 37 5.44 2.38 -10.89
N LEU A 38 4.17 2.02 -11.06
CA LEU A 38 3.53 0.99 -10.25
C LEU A 38 4.20 -0.36 -10.42
N LYS A 39 4.49 -0.79 -11.66
CA LYS A 39 5.19 -2.06 -11.91
C LYS A 39 6.57 -2.13 -11.27
N ARG A 40 7.32 -1.01 -11.31
CA ARG A 40 8.61 -0.89 -10.63
C ARG A 40 8.43 -1.06 -9.12
N PHE A 41 7.49 -0.34 -8.52
CA PHE A 41 7.18 -0.43 -7.09
C PHE A 41 6.78 -1.85 -6.67
N GLU A 42 5.91 -2.52 -7.42
CA GLU A 42 5.51 -3.91 -7.15
C GLU A 42 6.73 -4.86 -7.17
N GLY A 43 7.63 -4.69 -8.13
CA GLY A 43 8.87 -5.47 -8.21
C GLY A 43 9.80 -5.23 -7.01
N GLU A 44 10.01 -3.98 -6.64
CA GLU A 44 10.83 -3.59 -5.48
C GLU A 44 10.22 -4.09 -4.17
N LEU A 45 8.91 -3.97 -4.01
CA LEU A 45 8.20 -4.43 -2.81
C LEU A 45 8.23 -5.96 -2.68
N ALA A 46 8.04 -6.68 -3.79
CA ALA A 46 8.17 -8.14 -3.82
C ALA A 46 9.59 -8.58 -3.40
N ALA A 47 10.62 -7.93 -3.94
CA ALA A 47 12.01 -8.21 -3.59
C ALA A 47 12.30 -7.91 -2.11
N TYR A 48 11.81 -6.77 -1.59
CA TYR A 48 11.99 -6.37 -0.20
C TYR A 48 11.38 -7.39 0.77
N HIS A 49 10.21 -7.94 0.46
CA HIS A 49 9.52 -8.94 1.28
C HIS A 49 9.95 -10.40 0.99
N GLY A 50 10.80 -10.62 0.00
CA GLY A 50 11.19 -11.98 -0.42
C GLY A 50 10.04 -12.80 -0.99
N THR A 51 9.01 -12.14 -1.54
CA THR A 51 7.88 -12.78 -2.19
C THR A 51 8.05 -12.82 -3.70
N LYS A 52 7.34 -13.72 -4.38
CA LYS A 52 7.40 -13.84 -5.83
C LYS A 52 6.72 -12.66 -6.54
N TYR A 53 5.65 -12.13 -5.93
CA TYR A 53 4.84 -11.05 -6.47
C TYR A 53 4.40 -10.10 -5.37
N ALA A 54 4.16 -8.85 -5.76
CA ALA A 54 3.36 -7.87 -5.02
C ALA A 54 2.36 -7.27 -6.00
N VAL A 55 1.17 -6.94 -5.51
CA VAL A 55 0.08 -6.39 -6.31
C VAL A 55 -0.41 -5.11 -5.66
N GLY A 56 -0.34 -4.01 -6.39
CA GLY A 56 -0.84 -2.72 -5.94
C GLY A 56 -2.37 -2.67 -5.99
N LEU A 57 -2.98 -2.22 -4.90
CA LEU A 57 -4.42 -2.08 -4.73
C LEU A 57 -4.76 -0.67 -4.26
N ALA A 58 -6.03 -0.30 -4.29
CA ALA A 58 -6.48 1.04 -3.94
C ALA A 58 -6.26 1.38 -2.46
N ASN A 59 -6.43 0.41 -1.57
CA ASN A 59 -6.29 0.57 -0.12
C ASN A 59 -6.13 -0.78 0.59
N GLY A 60 -5.85 -0.75 1.91
CA GLY A 60 -5.65 -1.96 2.71
C GLY A 60 -6.93 -2.77 2.95
N THR A 61 -8.10 -2.15 2.97
CA THR A 61 -9.40 -2.86 3.09
C THR A 61 -9.61 -3.78 1.89
N ASP A 62 -9.44 -3.23 0.68
CA ASP A 62 -9.53 -4.02 -0.56
C ASP A 62 -8.46 -5.12 -0.58
N ALA A 63 -7.28 -4.85 -0.05
CA ALA A 63 -6.20 -5.83 -0.01
C ALA A 63 -6.57 -7.07 0.82
N ILE A 64 -7.14 -6.87 2.00
CA ILE A 64 -7.59 -7.97 2.87
C ILE A 64 -8.71 -8.73 2.17
N TRP A 65 -9.72 -8.03 1.70
CA TRP A 65 -10.89 -8.63 1.08
C TRP A 65 -10.54 -9.45 -0.17
N LEU A 66 -9.77 -8.87 -1.08
CA LEU A 66 -9.36 -9.55 -2.32
C LEU A 66 -8.41 -10.72 -2.04
N ALA A 67 -7.57 -10.65 -1.00
CA ALA A 67 -6.73 -11.77 -0.59
C ALA A 67 -7.57 -12.96 -0.11
N LEU A 68 -8.59 -12.71 0.72
CA LEU A 68 -9.51 -13.75 1.19
C LEU A 68 -10.30 -14.37 0.03
N MET A 69 -10.80 -13.55 -0.89
CA MET A 69 -11.48 -14.03 -2.10
C MET A 69 -10.56 -14.90 -2.97
N ALA A 70 -9.33 -14.48 -3.16
CA ALA A 70 -8.35 -15.23 -3.97
C ALA A 70 -7.99 -16.58 -3.37
N LEU A 71 -8.10 -16.72 -2.04
CA LEU A 71 -7.94 -17.98 -1.31
C LEU A 71 -9.20 -18.84 -1.27
N GLY A 72 -10.32 -18.34 -1.79
CA GLY A 72 -11.61 -19.02 -1.75
C GLY A 72 -12.27 -19.01 -0.38
N ILE A 73 -11.83 -18.13 0.52
CA ILE A 73 -12.40 -17.98 1.87
C ILE A 73 -13.71 -17.20 1.77
N GLY A 74 -14.80 -17.73 2.35
CA GLY A 74 -16.12 -17.15 2.26
C GLY A 74 -17.07 -17.63 3.35
N LYS A 75 -18.36 -17.64 3.06
CA LYS A 75 -19.41 -17.98 4.02
C LYS A 75 -19.20 -19.37 4.62
N GLY A 76 -19.02 -19.42 5.93
CA GLY A 76 -18.82 -20.65 6.71
C GLY A 76 -17.37 -20.91 7.10
N ASP A 77 -16.44 -20.12 6.56
CA ASP A 77 -15.03 -20.18 6.95
C ASP A 77 -14.76 -19.27 8.15
N GLU A 78 -13.70 -19.58 8.87
CA GLU A 78 -13.24 -18.80 10.03
C GLU A 78 -11.87 -18.17 9.75
N VAL A 79 -11.72 -16.90 10.14
CA VAL A 79 -10.46 -16.17 10.04
C VAL A 79 -10.04 -15.66 11.42
N ILE A 80 -8.84 -16.01 11.84
CA ILE A 80 -8.27 -15.53 13.11
C ILE A 80 -7.50 -14.25 12.85
N THR A 81 -7.80 -13.20 13.61
CA THR A 81 -7.13 -11.91 13.50
C THR A 81 -6.84 -11.28 14.86
N ASN A 82 -6.06 -10.20 14.85
CA ASN A 82 -5.74 -9.43 16.05
C ASN A 82 -6.88 -8.44 16.37
N ALA A 83 -7.29 -8.36 17.64
CA ALA A 83 -8.30 -7.41 18.09
C ALA A 83 -7.82 -5.94 18.11
N ASN A 84 -6.52 -5.69 18.21
CA ASN A 84 -5.93 -4.35 18.19
C ASN A 84 -5.54 -3.96 16.76
N THR A 85 -6.52 -3.68 15.93
CA THR A 85 -6.34 -3.34 14.53
C THR A 85 -7.45 -2.41 14.06
N PHE A 86 -7.32 -1.90 12.83
CA PHE A 86 -8.38 -1.15 12.18
C PHE A 86 -9.57 -2.07 11.90
N PHE A 87 -10.79 -1.56 12.00
CA PHE A 87 -12.01 -2.37 11.94
C PHE A 87 -12.16 -3.17 10.62
N ALA A 88 -11.65 -2.68 9.51
CA ALA A 88 -11.68 -3.39 8.23
C ALA A 88 -11.02 -4.78 8.26
N THR A 89 -10.20 -5.07 9.27
CA THR A 89 -9.62 -6.41 9.46
C THR A 89 -10.68 -7.45 9.88
N ALA A 90 -11.81 -7.00 10.43
CA ALA A 90 -12.91 -7.85 10.90
C ALA A 90 -14.20 -7.68 10.06
N GLU A 91 -14.23 -6.74 9.13
CA GLU A 91 -15.35 -6.43 8.25
C GLU A 91 -15.50 -7.44 7.13
#